data_02446e29df3bd3ad9ee23d4b029da7ad
#
_entry.id   02446e29df3bd3ad9ee23d4b029da7ad
#
_cell.length_a   1.000
_cell.length_b   1.000
_cell.length_c   1.000
_cell.angle_alpha   90.00
_cell.angle_beta   90.00
_cell.angle_gamma   90.00
#
_symmetry.space_group_name_H-M   'P 1'
#
loop_
_entity.id
_entity.type
_entity.pdbx_description
1 polymer ?
#
loop_
_entity_poly.entity_id
_entity_poly.type
_entity_poly.pdbx_seq_one_letter_code
_entity_poly.pdbx_strand_id
1 'polypeptide(L)'
;MLEDTKAPRNQARVILRVVTSFLLALLLAVSVSCGAGGGSAGGVQGNMPGLAMPVFSTTTAQNGAVILAMSSSTSGAAVHYTIDGSTPTASSPTYQTPMLISSNLTLNAIATASGYDSSSVASWTPSTTPASGALVWSDDFGNTTGANIQPNPAVWTYDTGATGWGNSELEDYCGYASSASPCNPATPNVYVGTDGYLHIVAEQPSSGVYTSARMKSEGLFSVLYGRVEASIMVPEAQGFWPAFWMLGNNIVTDNWPACGELDIQERINAAGSPDWNQGSIHGTGFTGGNLGTQYDFPSGQTAAGWHTYGLIWKPGSIQYYIDSPTNIYATYTPASLNSLSGAVWPFDSGNAMFFIINLAVGGSWPGSPNSTTHFPSPTLVGYVHVYAY
;
A
#
# COMPACT_ATOMS: atom_id res chain seq x y z
N MET A 1 -37.92 52.41 -14.48
CA MET A 1 -36.86 53.30 -14.11
C MET A 1 -35.81 52.39 -13.50
N LEU A 2 -34.90 51.82 -14.29
CA LEU A 2 -33.58 52.34 -14.63
C LEU A 2 -32.87 52.78 -13.34
N GLU A 3 -31.82 52.11 -12.91
CA GLU A 3 -30.48 52.21 -13.49
C GLU A 3 -29.57 51.02 -13.19
N ASP A 4 -28.87 50.68 -14.22
CA ASP A 4 -27.81 49.77 -14.41
C ASP A 4 -26.50 50.42 -13.87
N THR A 5 -25.69 49.76 -13.03
CA THR A 5 -24.27 50.12 -12.89
C THR A 5 -23.40 48.87 -12.91
N LYS A 6 -22.69 48.71 -14.03
CA LYS A 6 -21.61 47.79 -14.27
C LYS A 6 -20.36 48.10 -13.49
N ALA A 7 -19.73 47.01 -13.01
CA ALA A 7 -18.29 46.64 -13.01
C ALA A 7 -17.30 47.47 -12.17
N PRO A 8 -16.09 46.94 -11.81
CA PRO A 8 -15.20 46.26 -12.74
C PRO A 8 -14.61 44.91 -12.25
N ARG A 9 -14.31 44.11 -13.25
CA ARG A 9 -13.48 42.90 -13.16
C ARG A 9 -12.05 43.24 -12.74
N ASN A 10 -11.57 42.68 -11.65
CA ASN A 10 -10.15 42.53 -11.39
C ASN A 10 -9.78 41.05 -11.53
N GLN A 11 -9.09 40.75 -12.63
CA GLN A 11 -8.44 39.48 -12.87
C GLN A 11 -7.16 39.41 -12.04
N ALA A 12 -7.16 38.72 -10.92
CA ALA A 12 -5.95 38.26 -10.28
C ALA A 12 -5.49 36.97 -11.00
N ARG A 13 -4.49 37.09 -11.89
CA ARG A 13 -3.77 35.97 -12.48
C ARG A 13 -2.99 35.26 -11.37
N VAL A 14 -3.45 34.08 -10.96
CA VAL A 14 -2.63 33.13 -10.20
C VAL A 14 -1.61 32.53 -11.17
N ILE A 15 -0.37 32.91 -11.03
CA ILE A 15 0.75 32.34 -11.78
C ILE A 15 1.07 30.98 -11.15
N LEU A 16 0.60 29.92 -11.77
CA LEU A 16 1.02 28.55 -11.51
C LEU A 16 2.47 28.41 -12.01
N ARG A 17 3.45 28.45 -11.11
CA ARG A 17 4.84 28.11 -11.46
C ARG A 17 4.96 26.58 -11.50
N VAL A 18 4.73 26.01 -12.67
CA VAL A 18 5.21 24.68 -13.02
C VAL A 18 6.72 24.83 -13.30
N VAL A 19 7.53 24.30 -12.41
CA VAL A 19 8.97 24.17 -12.64
C VAL A 19 9.17 22.93 -13.52
N THR A 20 9.08 23.10 -14.83
CA THR A 20 9.54 22.14 -15.82
C THR A 20 11.02 22.39 -16.06
N SER A 21 11.88 21.58 -15.47
CA SER A 21 13.31 21.54 -15.81
C SER A 21 13.46 20.90 -17.18
N PHE A 22 13.50 21.71 -18.24
CA PHE A 22 13.97 21.27 -19.54
C PHE A 22 15.51 21.21 -19.52
N LEU A 23 16.05 19.99 -19.48
CA LEU A 23 17.45 19.78 -19.87
C LEU A 23 17.51 19.90 -21.40
N LEU A 24 18.05 21.02 -21.86
CA LEU A 24 18.37 21.26 -23.25
C LEU A 24 19.65 20.46 -23.56
N ALA A 25 19.54 19.32 -24.21
CA ALA A 25 20.69 18.59 -24.74
C ALA A 25 21.20 19.34 -25.99
N LEU A 26 22.34 20.00 -25.86
CA LEU A 26 23.04 20.64 -26.95
C LEU A 26 23.75 19.55 -27.79
N LEU A 27 23.15 19.17 -28.92
CA LEU A 27 23.81 18.33 -29.92
C LEU A 27 24.89 19.16 -30.65
N LEU A 28 26.16 18.98 -30.26
CA LEU A 28 27.29 19.36 -31.10
C LEU A 28 27.49 18.30 -32.18
N ALA A 29 27.08 18.58 -33.40
CA ALA A 29 27.45 17.78 -34.55
C ALA A 29 28.92 18.07 -34.91
N VAL A 30 29.82 17.16 -34.57
CA VAL A 30 31.22 17.16 -35.08
C VAL A 30 31.22 16.30 -36.34
N SER A 31 31.34 16.97 -37.49
CA SER A 31 31.60 16.31 -38.76
C SER A 31 33.07 15.82 -38.79
N VAL A 32 33.27 14.48 -38.67
CA VAL A 32 34.55 13.84 -38.90
C VAL A 32 34.61 13.34 -40.34
N SER A 33 35.53 13.88 -41.07
CA SER A 33 35.94 13.52 -42.42
C SER A 33 36.48 12.06 -42.44
N CYS A 34 35.98 11.28 -43.39
CA CYS A 34 36.39 9.91 -43.64
C CYS A 34 37.81 9.84 -44.21
N GLY A 35 38.77 9.33 -43.43
CA GLY A 35 40.07 8.89 -43.92
C GLY A 35 40.14 7.35 -43.81
N ALA A 36 40.22 6.63 -44.92
CA ALA A 36 40.39 5.20 -44.97
C ALA A 36 41.78 4.82 -44.50
N GLY A 37 41.87 4.14 -43.38
CA GLY A 37 43.06 3.49 -42.87
C GLY A 37 42.64 2.22 -42.10
N GLY A 38 42.90 1.04 -42.69
CA GLY A 38 42.63 -0.24 -42.06
C GLY A 38 43.52 -0.47 -40.82
N GLY A 39 42.90 -0.46 -39.65
CA GLY A 39 43.52 -0.83 -38.39
C GLY A 39 42.49 -1.62 -37.58
N SER A 40 42.85 -2.82 -37.11
CA SER A 40 42.06 -3.63 -36.17
C SER A 40 41.58 -2.74 -35.02
N ALA A 41 40.28 -2.49 -34.96
CA ALA A 41 39.67 -1.81 -33.82
C ALA A 41 39.61 -2.82 -32.65
N GLY A 42 40.63 -2.82 -31.83
CA GLY A 42 40.50 -3.28 -30.45
C GLY A 42 39.50 -2.33 -29.78
N GLY A 43 38.29 -2.83 -29.52
CA GLY A 43 37.27 -2.09 -28.80
C GLY A 43 37.83 -1.65 -27.45
N VAL A 44 38.04 -0.34 -27.26
CA VAL A 44 38.26 0.23 -25.94
C VAL A 44 36.92 0.05 -25.22
N GLN A 45 36.79 -1.00 -24.40
CA GLN A 45 35.75 -1.04 -23.38
C GLN A 45 36.02 0.16 -22.46
N GLY A 46 35.29 1.23 -22.69
CA GLY A 46 35.28 2.36 -21.76
C GLY A 46 34.79 1.81 -20.41
N ASN A 47 35.66 1.84 -19.42
CA ASN A 47 35.32 1.49 -18.05
C ASN A 47 34.22 2.44 -17.62
N MET A 48 32.96 1.92 -17.47
CA MET A 48 31.87 2.75 -16.98
C MET A 48 32.16 3.12 -15.51
N PRO A 49 31.83 4.33 -15.05
CA PRO A 49 32.05 4.70 -13.65
C PRO A 49 31.23 3.77 -12.75
N GLY A 50 31.85 3.29 -11.68
CA GLY A 50 31.17 2.44 -10.68
C GLY A 50 30.18 3.25 -9.84
N LEU A 51 29.07 2.63 -9.46
CA LEU A 51 28.08 3.19 -8.56
C LEU A 51 28.52 3.07 -7.10
N ALA A 52 28.08 4.02 -6.26
CA ALA A 52 28.22 3.89 -4.83
C ALA A 52 27.42 2.69 -4.31
N MET A 53 28.08 1.87 -3.47
CA MET A 53 27.45 0.72 -2.81
C MET A 53 26.28 1.18 -1.94
N PRO A 54 25.14 0.45 -1.89
CA PRO A 54 24.02 0.78 -1.02
C PRO A 54 24.40 0.86 0.45
N VAL A 55 23.74 1.74 1.19
CA VAL A 55 23.87 1.90 2.62
C VAL A 55 22.57 1.49 3.29
N PHE A 56 22.67 0.68 4.34
CA PHE A 56 21.56 0.30 5.20
C PHE A 56 21.50 1.23 6.41
N SER A 57 20.29 1.70 6.73
CA SER A 57 19.99 2.41 7.97
C SER A 57 18.80 1.77 8.66
N THR A 58 18.81 1.74 9.99
CA THR A 58 17.76 1.09 10.78
C THR A 58 17.21 2.02 11.84
N THR A 59 15.90 1.96 12.05
CA THR A 59 15.20 2.54 13.19
C THR A 59 14.69 1.40 14.05
N THR A 60 14.88 1.48 15.37
CA THR A 60 14.41 0.45 16.30
C THR A 60 12.88 0.38 16.26
N ALA A 61 12.34 -0.81 16.09
CA ALA A 61 10.97 -1.17 16.32
C ALA A 61 10.83 -1.91 17.68
N GLN A 62 9.71 -2.59 17.92
CA GLN A 62 9.46 -3.24 19.19
C GLN A 62 10.16 -4.61 19.27
N ASN A 63 10.52 -5.03 20.48
CA ASN A 63 11.00 -6.37 20.81
C ASN A 63 12.18 -6.89 19.93
N GLY A 64 13.07 -5.98 19.53
CA GLY A 64 14.27 -6.32 18.76
C GLY A 64 14.09 -6.32 17.24
N ALA A 65 12.89 -6.05 16.74
CA ALA A 65 12.68 -5.76 15.32
C ALA A 65 13.24 -4.39 14.94
N VAL A 66 13.45 -4.18 13.66
CA VAL A 66 13.92 -2.91 13.11
C VAL A 66 13.12 -2.53 11.85
N ILE A 67 12.99 -1.24 11.61
CA ILE A 67 12.56 -0.70 10.33
C ILE A 67 13.82 -0.37 9.55
N LEU A 68 14.03 -1.07 8.42
CA LEU A 68 15.20 -0.97 7.56
C LEU A 68 14.92 -0.04 6.39
N ALA A 69 15.83 0.91 6.16
CA ALA A 69 15.87 1.69 4.93
C ALA A 69 17.18 1.46 4.17
N MET A 70 17.11 1.51 2.84
CA MET A 70 18.24 1.39 1.94
C MET A 70 18.37 2.63 1.06
N SER A 71 19.60 3.06 0.78
CA SER A 71 19.87 4.20 -0.09
C SER A 71 21.20 4.05 -0.83
N SER A 72 21.35 4.75 -1.97
CA SER A 72 22.64 4.96 -2.63
C SER A 72 22.93 6.46 -2.70
N SER A 73 24.19 6.86 -2.52
CA SER A 73 24.61 8.24 -2.68
C SER A 73 24.68 8.68 -4.16
N THR A 74 24.59 7.75 -5.10
CA THR A 74 24.52 8.08 -6.52
C THR A 74 23.09 8.50 -6.87
N SER A 75 22.90 9.75 -7.29
CA SER A 75 21.60 10.29 -7.67
C SER A 75 20.97 9.50 -8.81
N GLY A 76 19.70 9.14 -8.65
CA GLY A 76 18.92 8.38 -9.64
C GLY A 76 19.26 6.89 -9.71
N ALA A 77 20.11 6.38 -8.82
CA ALA A 77 20.34 4.93 -8.74
C ALA A 77 19.16 4.21 -8.09
N ALA A 78 18.74 3.09 -8.68
CA ALA A 78 17.82 2.13 -8.07
C ALA A 78 18.61 1.18 -7.17
N VAL A 79 18.04 0.79 -6.03
CA VAL A 79 18.62 -0.23 -5.14
C VAL A 79 17.83 -1.52 -5.32
N HIS A 80 18.50 -2.59 -5.75
CA HIS A 80 17.95 -3.92 -5.87
C HIS A 80 18.46 -4.81 -4.74
N TYR A 81 17.62 -5.70 -4.23
CA TYR A 81 18.00 -6.51 -3.06
C TYR A 81 17.48 -7.94 -3.13
N THR A 82 18.09 -8.80 -2.31
CA THR A 82 17.65 -10.17 -1.99
C THR A 82 17.56 -10.31 -0.47
N ILE A 83 16.79 -11.29 0.02
CA ILE A 83 16.55 -11.50 1.45
C ILE A 83 17.13 -12.83 1.98
N ASP A 84 17.68 -13.63 1.09
CA ASP A 84 18.19 -14.99 1.32
C ASP A 84 19.74 -15.08 1.26
N GLY A 85 20.40 -13.93 1.13
CA GLY A 85 21.86 -13.84 0.99
C GLY A 85 22.39 -14.12 -0.41
N SER A 86 21.53 -14.41 -1.40
CA SER A 86 21.94 -14.51 -2.79
C SER A 86 22.43 -13.16 -3.34
N THR A 87 23.19 -13.19 -4.44
CA THR A 87 23.67 -11.97 -5.09
C THR A 87 22.52 -11.30 -5.86
N PRO A 88 22.14 -10.06 -5.53
CA PRO A 88 21.09 -9.35 -6.27
C PRO A 88 21.56 -8.98 -7.68
N THR A 89 20.59 -8.86 -8.58
CA THR A 89 20.75 -8.42 -9.96
C THR A 89 19.78 -7.25 -10.26
N ALA A 90 19.89 -6.64 -11.42
CA ALA A 90 18.94 -5.60 -11.85
C ALA A 90 17.49 -6.10 -12.01
N SER A 91 17.26 -7.42 -12.00
CA SER A 91 15.92 -8.04 -11.99
C SER A 91 15.45 -8.47 -10.60
N SER A 92 16.28 -8.30 -9.57
CA SER A 92 15.85 -8.50 -8.19
C SER A 92 14.89 -7.41 -7.73
N PRO A 93 14.08 -7.63 -6.69
CA PRO A 93 13.18 -6.62 -6.14
C PRO A 93 13.87 -5.26 -5.95
N THR A 94 13.17 -4.20 -6.34
CA THR A 94 13.64 -2.82 -6.18
C THR A 94 13.13 -2.26 -4.85
N TYR A 95 14.03 -1.72 -4.04
CA TYR A 95 13.66 -1.07 -2.79
C TYR A 95 12.86 0.21 -3.04
N GLN A 96 11.68 0.32 -2.42
CA GLN A 96 10.76 1.44 -2.57
C GLN A 96 10.46 2.16 -1.24
N THR A 97 10.41 1.42 -0.13
CA THR A 97 9.82 1.89 1.14
C THR A 97 10.55 1.27 2.32
N PRO A 98 10.72 1.98 3.45
CA PRO A 98 11.20 1.38 4.68
C PRO A 98 10.38 0.14 5.05
N MET A 99 11.06 -0.96 5.41
CA MET A 99 10.42 -2.24 5.69
C MET A 99 10.72 -2.74 7.09
N LEU A 100 9.69 -3.23 7.77
CA LEU A 100 9.80 -3.87 9.07
C LEU A 100 10.44 -5.25 8.88
N ILE A 101 11.56 -5.46 9.57
CA ILE A 101 12.28 -6.73 9.61
C ILE A 101 12.13 -7.32 11.00
N SER A 102 11.43 -8.45 11.07
CA SER A 102 11.11 -9.17 12.31
C SER A 102 11.61 -10.61 12.33
N SER A 103 12.34 -11.04 11.29
CA SER A 103 12.85 -12.41 11.14
C SER A 103 14.34 -12.42 10.89
N ASN A 104 14.97 -13.57 11.10
CA ASN A 104 16.36 -13.76 10.74
C ASN A 104 16.48 -13.95 9.23
N LEU A 105 17.19 -13.03 8.57
CA LEU A 105 17.42 -13.03 7.13
C LEU A 105 18.76 -12.38 6.80
N THR A 106 19.25 -12.59 5.58
CA THR A 106 20.44 -11.93 5.07
C THR A 106 20.05 -11.07 3.86
N LEU A 107 20.09 -9.76 4.02
CA LEU A 107 19.88 -8.82 2.93
C LEU A 107 21.19 -8.56 2.21
N ASN A 108 21.20 -8.78 0.89
CA ASN A 108 22.23 -8.27 -0.01
C ASN A 108 21.60 -7.22 -0.92
N ALA A 109 22.34 -6.15 -1.22
CA ALA A 109 21.84 -5.08 -2.09
C ALA A 109 22.92 -4.56 -3.04
N ILE A 110 22.50 -4.18 -4.25
CA ILE A 110 23.32 -3.46 -5.24
C ILE A 110 22.58 -2.19 -5.68
N ALA A 111 23.34 -1.20 -6.13
CA ALA A 111 22.81 -0.05 -6.84
C ALA A 111 22.99 -0.24 -8.35
N THR A 112 22.00 0.16 -9.15
CA THR A 112 22.04 0.18 -10.63
C THR A 112 21.59 1.53 -11.16
N ALA A 113 22.21 1.98 -12.25
CA ALA A 113 21.78 3.17 -13.02
C ALA A 113 22.23 3.06 -14.46
N SER A 114 21.49 3.68 -15.37
CA SER A 114 21.85 3.71 -16.79
C SER A 114 23.21 4.41 -17.01
N GLY A 115 24.09 3.77 -17.77
CA GLY A 115 25.43 4.29 -18.07
C GLY A 115 26.48 4.06 -16.99
N TYR A 116 26.19 3.19 -16.03
CA TYR A 116 27.10 2.80 -14.96
C TYR A 116 27.23 1.28 -14.85
N ASP A 117 28.37 0.79 -14.36
CA ASP A 117 28.47 -0.57 -13.84
C ASP A 117 27.71 -0.65 -12.51
N SER A 118 27.07 -1.81 -12.24
CA SER A 118 26.42 -2.06 -10.95
C SER A 118 27.42 -1.88 -9.81
N SER A 119 26.96 -1.41 -8.66
CA SER A 119 27.81 -1.30 -7.47
C SER A 119 28.30 -2.66 -6.98
N SER A 120 29.29 -2.66 -6.10
CA SER A 120 29.59 -3.80 -5.24
C SER A 120 28.38 -4.14 -4.36
N VAL A 121 28.30 -5.41 -3.93
CA VAL A 121 27.22 -5.89 -3.04
C VAL A 121 27.45 -5.35 -1.64
N ALA A 122 26.43 -4.74 -1.06
CA ALA A 122 26.31 -4.45 0.35
C ALA A 122 25.54 -5.60 1.04
N SER A 123 25.96 -6.02 2.22
CA SER A 123 25.30 -7.09 3.00
C SER A 123 24.89 -6.58 4.37
N TRP A 124 23.74 -7.03 4.85
CA TRP A 124 23.23 -6.70 6.18
C TRP A 124 22.44 -7.87 6.78
N THR A 125 22.58 -8.07 8.09
CA THR A 125 21.79 -9.05 8.87
C THR A 125 21.29 -8.38 10.13
N PRO A 126 20.08 -8.74 10.66
CA PRO A 126 19.63 -8.25 11.95
C PRO A 126 20.61 -8.62 13.07
N SER A 127 20.90 -7.68 13.96
CA SER A 127 21.71 -7.95 15.17
C SER A 127 20.93 -8.68 16.25
N THR A 128 19.60 -8.60 16.19
CA THR A 128 18.65 -9.27 17.10
C THR A 128 17.49 -9.81 16.28
N THR A 129 16.91 -10.93 16.74
CA THR A 129 15.69 -11.50 16.14
C THR A 129 14.63 -11.57 17.24
N PRO A 130 13.45 -10.99 17.02
CA PRO A 130 12.32 -11.12 17.94
C PRO A 130 11.94 -12.58 18.19
N ALA A 131 11.45 -12.87 19.38
CA ALA A 131 10.85 -14.17 19.63
C ALA A 131 9.59 -14.34 18.77
N SER A 132 9.33 -15.57 18.29
CA SER A 132 8.10 -15.87 17.56
C SER A 132 6.87 -15.48 18.39
N GLY A 133 5.92 -14.78 17.76
CA GLY A 133 4.73 -14.26 18.41
C GLY A 133 4.92 -12.94 19.17
N ALA A 134 6.15 -12.39 19.25
CA ALA A 134 6.36 -11.09 19.87
C ALA A 134 5.74 -9.98 19.01
N LEU A 135 5.07 -9.01 19.65
CA LEU A 135 4.60 -7.78 19.00
C LEU A 135 5.81 -6.95 18.55
N VAL A 136 5.94 -6.69 17.26
CA VAL A 136 7.12 -6.02 16.69
C VAL A 136 6.83 -4.62 16.16
N TRP A 137 5.56 -4.33 15.92
CA TRP A 137 5.08 -3.00 15.55
C TRP A 137 3.59 -2.88 15.87
N SER A 138 3.17 -1.68 16.27
CA SER A 138 1.76 -1.36 16.51
C SER A 138 1.43 0.09 16.16
N ASP A 139 0.20 0.33 15.69
CA ASP A 139 -0.48 1.61 15.73
C ASP A 139 -1.83 1.38 16.45
N ASP A 140 -1.93 1.89 17.66
CA ASP A 140 -3.11 1.78 18.52
C ASP A 140 -4.05 2.99 18.41
N PHE A 141 -3.77 3.90 17.48
CA PHE A 141 -4.57 5.10 17.18
C PHE A 141 -4.92 5.97 18.40
N GLY A 142 -4.16 5.85 19.49
CA GLY A 142 -4.44 6.54 20.75
C GLY A 142 -4.56 8.06 20.58
N ASN A 143 -5.61 8.64 21.15
CA ASN A 143 -5.89 10.07 21.13
C ASN A 143 -6.20 10.60 22.51
N THR A 144 -5.36 11.49 23.02
CA THR A 144 -5.51 12.13 24.34
C THR A 144 -5.75 13.65 24.23
N THR A 145 -5.96 14.18 23.02
CA THR A 145 -6.01 15.63 22.77
C THR A 145 -7.36 16.27 23.07
N GLY A 146 -8.43 15.46 23.21
CA GLY A 146 -9.81 15.96 23.38
C GLY A 146 -10.44 16.49 22.08
N ALA A 147 -9.77 16.34 20.92
CA ALA A 147 -10.27 16.67 19.60
C ALA A 147 -9.88 15.57 18.59
N ASN A 148 -10.58 15.48 17.47
CA ASN A 148 -10.18 14.57 16.39
C ASN A 148 -8.83 14.98 15.83
N ILE A 149 -7.94 14.01 15.60
CA ILE A 149 -6.58 14.24 15.09
C ILE A 149 -6.30 13.44 13.82
N GLN A 150 -5.29 13.87 13.10
CA GLN A 150 -4.78 13.13 11.94
C GLN A 150 -4.15 11.80 12.41
N PRO A 151 -4.41 10.66 11.72
CA PRO A 151 -3.57 9.47 11.84
C PRO A 151 -2.10 9.81 11.61
N ASN A 152 -1.19 9.08 12.26
CA ASN A 152 0.25 9.38 12.24
C ASN A 152 0.79 9.56 10.81
N PRO A 153 1.16 10.77 10.37
CA PRO A 153 1.58 11.04 8.99
C PRO A 153 2.97 10.47 8.64
N ALA A 154 3.70 9.95 9.62
CA ALA A 154 4.94 9.21 9.36
C ALA A 154 4.69 7.76 8.91
N VAL A 155 3.46 7.28 9.08
CA VAL A 155 3.04 5.91 8.71
C VAL A 155 1.97 5.94 7.61
N TRP A 156 1.05 6.92 7.67
CA TRP A 156 -0.16 6.93 6.87
C TRP A 156 -0.25 8.12 5.91
N THR A 157 -0.65 7.82 4.70
CA THR A 157 -1.03 8.77 3.65
C THR A 157 -2.36 8.35 3.04
N TYR A 158 -2.82 8.99 1.95
CA TYR A 158 -4.16 8.79 1.42
C TYR A 158 -4.14 8.65 -0.10
N ASP A 159 -4.97 7.78 -0.64
CA ASP A 159 -5.47 7.90 -1.99
C ASP A 159 -6.62 8.92 -2.00
N THR A 160 -6.76 9.69 -3.07
CA THR A 160 -7.78 10.74 -3.18
C THR A 160 -8.39 10.79 -4.58
N GLY A 161 -9.65 11.25 -4.66
CA GLY A 161 -10.37 11.43 -5.91
C GLY A 161 -11.41 10.35 -6.20
N ALA A 162 -12.15 10.53 -7.30
CA ALA A 162 -13.29 9.73 -7.74
C ALA A 162 -13.00 9.05 -9.07
N THR A 163 -12.09 8.08 -9.09
CA THR A 163 -11.69 7.36 -10.32
C THR A 163 -12.46 6.06 -10.55
N GLY A 164 -13.37 5.70 -9.62
CA GLY A 164 -14.04 4.41 -9.60
C GLY A 164 -13.15 3.24 -9.18
N TRP A 165 -11.88 3.50 -8.93
CA TRP A 165 -10.83 2.65 -8.33
C TRP A 165 -10.74 1.22 -8.88
N GLY A 166 -11.09 1.05 -10.17
CA GLY A 166 -11.11 -0.24 -10.87
C GLY A 166 -12.39 -1.06 -10.67
N ASN A 167 -13.27 -0.67 -9.73
CA ASN A 167 -14.46 -1.42 -9.32
C ASN A 167 -15.78 -0.66 -9.54
N SER A 168 -15.75 0.48 -10.25
CA SER A 168 -16.90 1.38 -10.41
C SER A 168 -17.45 1.91 -9.06
N GLU A 169 -16.56 2.11 -8.09
CA GLU A 169 -16.87 2.71 -6.80
C GLU A 169 -17.41 4.14 -6.99
N LEU A 170 -18.32 4.57 -6.11
CA LEU A 170 -19.11 5.81 -6.29
C LEU A 170 -18.58 6.99 -5.49
N GLU A 171 -17.76 6.74 -4.48
CA GLU A 171 -17.24 7.79 -3.60
C GLU A 171 -16.07 8.56 -4.21
N ASP A 172 -15.87 9.77 -3.70
CA ASP A 172 -14.63 10.52 -3.78
C ASP A 172 -13.84 10.26 -2.49
N TYR A 173 -12.65 9.68 -2.60
CA TYR A 173 -11.79 9.48 -1.44
C TYR A 173 -11.13 10.79 -1.02
N CYS A 174 -11.25 11.11 0.26
CA CYS A 174 -10.78 12.34 0.89
C CYS A 174 -9.65 12.04 1.89
N GLY A 175 -8.55 12.79 1.81
CA GLY A 175 -7.52 12.78 2.85
C GLY A 175 -7.99 13.55 4.10
N TYR A 176 -7.26 13.41 5.22
CA TYR A 176 -7.54 14.14 6.46
C TYR A 176 -7.64 15.64 6.21
N ALA A 177 -8.72 16.24 6.71
CA ALA A 177 -9.03 17.67 6.61
C ALA A 177 -8.97 18.25 5.18
N SER A 178 -9.20 17.42 4.14
CA SER A 178 -9.26 17.87 2.75
C SER A 178 -10.40 18.88 2.56
N SER A 179 -10.10 19.98 1.86
CA SER A 179 -11.06 21.00 1.43
C SER A 179 -11.38 20.92 -0.06
N ALA A 180 -10.85 19.93 -0.77
CA ALA A 180 -11.17 19.69 -2.18
C ALA A 180 -12.61 19.18 -2.29
N SER A 181 -13.47 19.89 -3.03
CA SER A 181 -14.87 19.45 -3.23
C SER A 181 -14.92 18.07 -3.90
N PRO A 182 -15.76 17.13 -3.41
CA PRO A 182 -16.83 17.27 -2.41
C PRO A 182 -16.40 17.05 -0.94
N CYS A 183 -15.11 16.90 -0.64
CA CYS A 183 -14.59 16.71 0.71
C CYS A 183 -14.87 17.94 1.60
N ASN A 184 -15.07 17.70 2.91
CA ASN A 184 -15.35 18.75 3.88
C ASN A 184 -14.44 18.62 5.11
N PRO A 185 -13.54 19.61 5.38
CA PRO A 185 -12.64 19.53 6.54
C PRO A 185 -13.36 19.62 7.90
N ALA A 186 -14.62 20.08 7.94
CA ALA A 186 -15.42 20.11 9.17
C ALA A 186 -16.03 18.73 9.51
N THR A 187 -16.19 17.87 8.52
CA THR A 187 -16.64 16.47 8.67
C THR A 187 -15.65 15.57 7.92
N PRO A 188 -14.43 15.37 8.46
CA PRO A 188 -13.40 14.62 7.76
C PRO A 188 -13.79 13.15 7.64
N ASN A 189 -13.54 12.56 6.47
CA ASN A 189 -13.79 11.14 6.21
C ASN A 189 -12.78 10.21 6.87
N VAL A 190 -11.65 10.73 7.38
CA VAL A 190 -10.63 9.96 8.11
C VAL A 190 -10.08 10.78 9.27
N TYR A 191 -10.06 10.20 10.48
CA TYR A 191 -9.50 10.83 11.68
C TYR A 191 -9.35 9.81 12.81
N VAL A 192 -8.50 10.10 13.79
CA VAL A 192 -8.51 9.40 15.08
C VAL A 192 -9.42 10.16 16.03
N GLY A 193 -10.49 9.51 16.47
CA GLY A 193 -11.51 10.07 17.32
C GLY A 193 -11.04 10.28 18.78
N THR A 194 -11.81 11.04 19.55
CA THR A 194 -11.59 11.19 21.00
C THR A 194 -11.90 9.93 21.79
N ASP A 195 -12.54 8.95 21.15
CA ASP A 195 -12.75 7.58 21.65
C ASP A 195 -11.51 6.68 21.49
N GLY A 196 -10.46 7.19 20.86
CA GLY A 196 -9.19 6.49 20.64
C GLY A 196 -9.18 5.54 19.45
N TYR A 197 -10.20 5.56 18.59
CA TYR A 197 -10.27 4.73 17.39
C TYR A 197 -9.97 5.53 16.13
N LEU A 198 -9.42 4.85 15.12
CA LEU A 198 -9.42 5.36 13.76
C LEU A 198 -10.83 5.24 13.18
N HIS A 199 -11.33 6.32 12.61
CA HIS A 199 -12.59 6.40 11.88
C HIS A 199 -12.32 6.55 10.39
N ILE A 200 -12.86 5.65 9.57
CA ILE A 200 -12.99 5.78 8.11
C ILE A 200 -14.48 5.94 7.84
N VAL A 201 -14.91 7.14 7.46
CA VAL A 201 -16.33 7.51 7.44
C VAL A 201 -16.82 7.71 6.02
N ALA A 202 -17.82 6.91 5.63
CA ALA A 202 -18.59 7.17 4.42
C ALA A 202 -19.66 8.24 4.71
N GLU A 203 -19.75 9.26 3.85
CA GLU A 203 -20.71 10.35 3.93
C GLU A 203 -21.46 10.54 2.61
N GLN A 204 -22.62 11.19 2.68
CA GLN A 204 -23.40 11.62 1.53
C GLN A 204 -23.65 13.13 1.62
N PRO A 205 -22.69 13.98 1.19
CA PRO A 205 -22.83 15.44 1.25
C PRO A 205 -24.04 16.00 0.51
N SER A 206 -24.47 15.32 -0.56
CA SER A 206 -25.69 15.61 -1.30
C SER A 206 -26.20 14.36 -2.00
N SER A 207 -27.44 14.39 -2.47
CA SER A 207 -28.05 13.24 -3.15
C SER A 207 -27.19 12.75 -4.32
N GLY A 208 -26.80 11.47 -4.26
CA GLY A 208 -25.96 10.82 -5.28
C GLY A 208 -24.47 11.18 -5.27
N VAL A 209 -24.02 11.99 -4.30
CA VAL A 209 -22.61 12.33 -4.09
C VAL A 209 -22.14 11.66 -2.80
N TYR A 210 -21.11 10.84 -2.89
CA TYR A 210 -20.55 10.12 -1.75
C TYR A 210 -19.10 10.53 -1.52
N THR A 211 -18.68 10.57 -0.27
CA THR A 211 -17.28 10.72 0.12
C THR A 211 -16.92 9.64 1.12
N SER A 212 -15.66 9.23 1.11
CA SER A 212 -15.09 8.28 2.06
C SER A 212 -13.58 8.49 2.20
N ALA A 213 -12.86 7.54 2.78
CA ALA A 213 -11.42 7.60 2.82
C ALA A 213 -10.77 6.24 2.47
N ARG A 214 -9.60 6.34 1.84
CA ARG A 214 -8.68 5.23 1.58
C ARG A 214 -7.30 5.64 2.08
N MET A 215 -6.97 5.14 3.27
CA MET A 215 -5.72 5.40 3.97
C MET A 215 -4.73 4.29 3.65
N LYS A 216 -3.45 4.63 3.41
CA LYS A 216 -2.41 3.66 3.06
C LYS A 216 -1.05 4.00 3.66
N SER A 217 -0.19 2.99 3.82
CA SER A 217 1.20 3.19 4.28
C SER A 217 2.23 3.18 3.13
N GLU A 218 1.80 3.23 1.87
CA GLU A 218 2.66 3.26 0.69
C GLU A 218 3.69 4.39 0.76
N GLY A 219 4.95 4.07 0.48
CA GLY A 219 6.07 5.02 0.51
C GLY A 219 6.57 5.39 1.91
N LEU A 220 5.87 5.00 2.97
CA LEU A 220 6.17 5.36 4.36
C LEU A 220 6.56 4.15 5.22
N PHE A 221 5.80 3.06 5.14
CA PHE A 221 5.99 1.87 5.96
C PHE A 221 5.50 0.62 5.22
N SER A 222 6.23 -0.48 5.38
CA SER A 222 5.85 -1.79 4.83
C SER A 222 6.29 -2.93 5.73
N VAL A 223 5.74 -4.11 5.48
CA VAL A 223 6.01 -5.34 6.25
C VAL A 223 6.53 -6.42 5.31
N LEU A 224 7.58 -7.11 5.73
CA LEU A 224 8.08 -8.30 5.05
C LEU A 224 7.92 -9.50 5.98
N TYR A 225 6.90 -10.32 5.72
CA TYR A 225 6.48 -11.45 6.55
C TYR A 225 6.04 -11.06 7.97
N GLY A 226 5.38 -11.95 8.63
CA GLY A 226 4.89 -11.79 9.99
C GLY A 226 3.42 -12.16 10.14
N ARG A 227 2.91 -12.02 11.36
CA ARG A 227 1.48 -12.05 11.62
C ARG A 227 0.99 -10.61 11.70
N VAL A 228 0.10 -10.25 10.79
CA VAL A 228 -0.55 -8.93 10.73
C VAL A 228 -1.98 -9.09 11.22
N GLU A 229 -2.45 -8.19 12.05
CA GLU A 229 -3.86 -8.17 12.46
C GLU A 229 -4.35 -6.75 12.73
N ALA A 230 -5.64 -6.55 12.58
CA ALA A 230 -6.33 -5.33 12.98
C ALA A 230 -7.63 -5.65 13.73
N SER A 231 -7.94 -4.87 14.76
CA SER A 231 -9.25 -4.89 15.41
C SER A 231 -10.16 -3.91 14.71
N ILE A 232 -11.23 -4.44 14.07
CA ILE A 232 -12.10 -3.63 13.20
C ILE A 232 -13.56 -3.90 13.52
N MET A 233 -14.37 -2.84 13.44
CA MET A 233 -15.83 -2.89 13.42
C MET A 233 -16.30 -2.20 12.14
N VAL A 234 -17.09 -2.90 11.31
CA VAL A 234 -17.52 -2.43 9.99
C VAL A 234 -18.99 -2.05 9.95
N PRO A 235 -19.41 -1.09 9.10
CA PRO A 235 -20.80 -0.77 8.95
C PRO A 235 -21.59 -1.89 8.25
N GLU A 236 -22.86 -2.04 8.59
CA GLU A 236 -23.79 -2.96 7.97
C GLU A 236 -24.86 -2.19 7.18
N ALA A 237 -24.75 -2.14 5.86
CA ALA A 237 -25.83 -1.73 4.96
C ALA A 237 -25.49 -2.03 3.51
N GLN A 238 -26.53 -2.07 2.66
CA GLN A 238 -26.36 -2.21 1.22
C GLN A 238 -25.43 -1.13 0.66
N GLY A 239 -24.43 -1.54 -0.14
CA GLY A 239 -23.56 -0.64 -0.86
C GLY A 239 -22.31 -0.22 -0.11
N PHE A 240 -22.04 -0.73 1.10
CA PHE A 240 -20.74 -0.57 1.75
C PHE A 240 -19.79 -1.72 1.44
N TRP A 241 -18.51 -1.38 1.28
CA TRP A 241 -17.42 -2.31 1.04
C TRP A 241 -16.19 -1.88 1.84
N PRO A 242 -16.16 -2.18 3.13
CA PRO A 242 -14.98 -1.97 3.97
C PRO A 242 -13.90 -3.00 3.65
N ALA A 243 -12.63 -2.56 3.68
CA ALA A 243 -11.49 -3.44 3.49
C ALA A 243 -10.27 -3.02 4.31
N PHE A 244 -9.55 -4.03 4.83
CA PHE A 244 -8.18 -3.95 5.33
C PHE A 244 -7.34 -4.96 4.57
N TRP A 245 -6.35 -4.49 3.83
CA TRP A 245 -5.63 -5.27 2.84
C TRP A 245 -4.21 -4.75 2.63
N MET A 246 -3.42 -5.45 1.82
CA MET A 246 -2.03 -5.13 1.56
C MET A 246 -1.71 -5.26 0.07
N LEU A 247 -0.84 -4.38 -0.44
CA LEU A 247 -0.27 -4.45 -1.78
C LEU A 247 1.26 -4.50 -1.74
N GLY A 248 1.86 -5.18 -2.72
CA GLY A 248 3.30 -5.20 -2.87
C GLY A 248 3.89 -3.82 -3.18
N ASN A 249 5.00 -3.47 -2.52
CA ASN A 249 5.72 -2.20 -2.75
C ASN A 249 6.20 -2.04 -4.21
N ASN A 250 6.37 -3.15 -4.92
CA ASN A 250 6.76 -3.16 -6.34
C ASN A 250 5.62 -2.78 -7.29
N ILE A 251 4.45 -2.34 -6.81
CA ILE A 251 3.34 -1.88 -7.66
C ILE A 251 3.75 -0.79 -8.65
N VAL A 252 4.78 0.00 -8.31
CA VAL A 252 5.31 1.05 -9.19
C VAL A 252 6.11 0.51 -10.38
N THR A 253 6.56 -0.75 -10.33
CA THR A 253 7.29 -1.43 -11.40
C THR A 253 6.52 -2.61 -11.98
N ASP A 254 5.81 -3.33 -11.15
CA ASP A 254 5.03 -4.53 -11.48
C ASP A 254 3.57 -4.25 -11.18
N ASN A 255 2.88 -3.58 -12.10
CA ASN A 255 1.48 -3.20 -11.94
C ASN A 255 0.62 -4.35 -11.37
N TRP A 256 -0.48 -3.98 -10.69
CA TRP A 256 -1.48 -4.95 -10.29
C TRP A 256 -1.95 -5.81 -11.48
N PRO A 257 -2.12 -7.15 -11.33
CA PRO A 257 -2.01 -7.91 -10.09
C PRO A 257 -0.61 -8.51 -9.81
N ALA A 258 0.40 -8.24 -10.63
CA ALA A 258 1.72 -8.86 -10.52
C ALA A 258 2.47 -8.48 -9.22
N CYS A 259 2.20 -7.31 -8.66
CA CYS A 259 2.75 -6.90 -7.36
C CYS A 259 2.28 -7.78 -6.18
N GLY A 260 1.18 -8.50 -6.34
CA GLY A 260 0.53 -9.28 -5.28
C GLY A 260 -0.37 -8.44 -4.38
N GLU A 261 -1.47 -9.04 -3.91
CA GLU A 261 -2.46 -8.45 -3.00
C GLU A 261 -2.92 -9.48 -1.97
N LEU A 262 -3.12 -9.03 -0.73
CA LEU A 262 -3.57 -9.84 0.40
C LEU A 262 -4.74 -9.12 1.09
N ASP A 263 -5.96 -9.65 0.98
CA ASP A 263 -7.16 -9.07 1.59
C ASP A 263 -7.43 -9.76 2.92
N ILE A 264 -7.31 -9.03 4.01
CA ILE A 264 -7.38 -9.58 5.37
C ILE A 264 -8.81 -9.48 5.92
N GLN A 265 -9.39 -8.28 5.81
CA GLN A 265 -10.80 -8.04 6.08
C GLN A 265 -11.41 -7.46 4.81
N GLU A 266 -12.36 -8.16 4.24
CA GLU A 266 -13.12 -7.71 3.10
C GLU A 266 -14.53 -8.29 3.17
N ARG A 267 -15.53 -7.44 2.93
CA ARG A 267 -16.92 -7.88 2.81
C ARG A 267 -17.75 -6.87 2.05
N ILE A 268 -18.89 -7.33 1.59
CA ILE A 268 -19.96 -6.46 1.08
C ILE A 268 -21.23 -6.72 1.86
N ASN A 269 -22.06 -5.70 1.94
CA ASN A 269 -23.41 -5.80 2.55
C ASN A 269 -24.48 -5.70 1.47
N ALA A 270 -24.42 -6.58 0.47
CA ALA A 270 -25.51 -6.73 -0.50
C ALA A 270 -26.78 -7.27 0.19
N ALA A 271 -27.94 -6.83 -0.26
CA ALA A 271 -29.21 -7.31 0.28
C ALA A 271 -29.30 -8.84 0.24
N GLY A 272 -29.58 -9.47 1.40
CA GLY A 272 -29.66 -10.92 1.52
C GLY A 272 -28.31 -11.65 1.69
N SER A 273 -27.20 -10.94 1.79
CA SER A 273 -25.92 -11.55 2.10
C SER A 273 -25.88 -12.05 3.55
N PRO A 274 -25.35 -13.26 3.82
CA PRO A 274 -25.05 -13.70 5.17
C PRO A 274 -23.98 -12.81 5.80
N ASP A 275 -23.84 -12.89 7.10
CA ASP A 275 -22.79 -12.18 7.83
C ASP A 275 -21.48 -12.94 7.73
N TRP A 276 -20.50 -12.36 7.05
CA TRP A 276 -19.25 -13.03 6.68
C TRP A 276 -18.08 -12.06 6.52
N ASN A 277 -16.88 -12.61 6.47
CA ASN A 277 -15.64 -11.98 6.03
C ASN A 277 -14.98 -12.84 4.97
N GLN A 278 -14.25 -12.24 4.03
CA GLN A 278 -13.46 -12.95 3.04
C GLN A 278 -11.98 -12.62 3.19
N GLY A 279 -11.14 -13.65 3.16
CA GLY A 279 -9.70 -13.52 2.99
C GLY A 279 -9.32 -13.98 1.59
N SER A 280 -8.63 -13.13 0.84
CA SER A 280 -8.27 -13.39 -0.55
C SER A 280 -6.80 -13.16 -0.83
N ILE A 281 -6.29 -13.81 -1.89
CA ILE A 281 -4.99 -13.47 -2.49
C ILE A 281 -5.18 -13.20 -3.98
N HIS A 282 -4.44 -12.19 -4.50
CA HIS A 282 -4.43 -11.87 -5.92
C HIS A 282 -3.00 -11.76 -6.45
N GLY A 283 -2.83 -12.14 -7.71
CA GLY A 283 -1.55 -12.13 -8.42
C GLY A 283 -1.72 -12.46 -9.88
N THR A 284 -0.61 -12.49 -10.62
CA THR A 284 -0.63 -12.86 -12.04
C THR A 284 -1.29 -14.21 -12.25
N GLY A 285 -2.32 -14.24 -13.09
CA GLY A 285 -3.07 -15.44 -13.41
C GLY A 285 -4.15 -15.86 -12.40
N PHE A 286 -4.35 -15.08 -11.32
CA PHE A 286 -5.43 -15.29 -10.37
C PHE A 286 -5.89 -13.95 -9.76
N THR A 287 -7.12 -13.59 -10.06
CA THR A 287 -7.78 -12.35 -9.60
C THR A 287 -9.26 -12.63 -9.37
N GLY A 288 -9.99 -11.68 -8.78
CA GLY A 288 -11.39 -11.83 -8.43
C GLY A 288 -11.60 -12.97 -7.42
N GLY A 289 -12.70 -13.72 -7.53
CA GLY A 289 -13.05 -14.78 -6.59
C GLY A 289 -12.26 -16.10 -6.68
N ASN A 290 -11.18 -16.18 -7.50
CA ASN A 290 -10.48 -17.44 -7.75
C ASN A 290 -9.80 -18.03 -6.51
N LEU A 291 -9.23 -17.19 -5.66
CA LEU A 291 -8.57 -17.57 -4.41
C LEU A 291 -9.03 -16.67 -3.26
N GLY A 292 -10.33 -16.71 -2.99
CA GLY A 292 -10.99 -16.11 -1.84
C GLY A 292 -11.71 -17.18 -1.03
N THR A 293 -11.58 -17.13 0.29
CA THR A 293 -12.29 -18.01 1.23
C THR A 293 -13.12 -17.18 2.17
N GLN A 294 -14.40 -17.51 2.25
CA GLN A 294 -15.34 -16.86 3.15
C GLN A 294 -15.31 -17.53 4.53
N TYR A 295 -15.35 -16.71 5.57
CA TYR A 295 -15.63 -17.09 6.96
C TYR A 295 -17.01 -16.60 7.31
N ASP A 296 -17.94 -17.51 7.62
CA ASP A 296 -19.28 -17.17 8.11
C ASP A 296 -19.26 -17.01 9.61
N PHE A 297 -19.73 -15.85 10.10
CA PHE A 297 -19.81 -15.62 11.55
C PHE A 297 -20.80 -16.57 12.22
N PRO A 298 -20.47 -17.12 13.40
CA PRO A 298 -21.40 -17.93 14.15
C PRO A 298 -22.70 -17.20 14.49
N SER A 299 -23.79 -17.95 14.66
CA SER A 299 -25.08 -17.37 15.02
C SER A 299 -25.00 -16.46 16.25
N GLY A 300 -25.48 -15.23 16.12
CA GLY A 300 -25.45 -14.20 17.16
C GLY A 300 -24.18 -13.34 17.16
N GLN A 301 -23.25 -13.57 16.24
CA GLN A 301 -22.13 -12.68 15.94
C GLN A 301 -22.36 -12.03 14.59
N THR A 302 -21.85 -10.82 14.43
CA THR A 302 -21.92 -10.04 13.18
C THR A 302 -20.63 -9.28 12.98
N ALA A 303 -20.23 -9.05 11.73
CA ALA A 303 -19.07 -8.23 11.40
C ALA A 303 -19.19 -6.78 11.90
N ALA A 304 -20.39 -6.31 12.26
CA ALA A 304 -20.59 -5.02 12.93
C ALA A 304 -20.18 -5.04 14.42
N GLY A 305 -19.83 -6.20 14.97
CA GLY A 305 -19.11 -6.30 16.24
C GLY A 305 -17.62 -6.03 16.06
N TRP A 306 -16.93 -5.81 17.17
CA TRP A 306 -15.46 -5.79 17.17
C TRP A 306 -14.91 -7.18 16.95
N HIS A 307 -14.12 -7.36 15.90
CA HIS A 307 -13.39 -8.57 15.60
C HIS A 307 -11.93 -8.28 15.28
N THR A 308 -11.06 -9.25 15.55
CA THR A 308 -9.68 -9.23 15.09
C THR A 308 -9.57 -9.99 13.76
N TYR A 309 -9.24 -9.30 12.69
CA TYR A 309 -8.98 -9.88 11.38
C TYR A 309 -7.49 -10.03 11.19
N GLY A 310 -7.03 -11.24 10.88
CA GLY A 310 -5.60 -11.53 10.88
C GLY A 310 -5.11 -12.37 9.72
N LEU A 311 -3.84 -12.12 9.42
CA LEU A 311 -3.04 -12.79 8.40
C LEU A 311 -1.75 -13.32 9.03
N ILE A 312 -1.36 -14.56 8.75
CA ILE A 312 -0.02 -15.10 9.03
C ILE A 312 0.68 -15.32 7.69
N TRP A 313 1.63 -14.47 7.37
CA TRP A 313 2.40 -14.52 6.15
C TRP A 313 3.82 -15.00 6.43
N LYS A 314 4.16 -16.16 5.86
CA LYS A 314 5.49 -16.79 5.93
C LYS A 314 5.93 -17.18 4.52
N PRO A 315 7.22 -17.40 4.28
CA PRO A 315 7.66 -18.02 3.03
C PRO A 315 6.86 -19.30 2.74
N GLY A 316 6.25 -19.36 1.55
CA GLY A 316 5.44 -20.48 1.07
C GLY A 316 4.07 -20.63 1.72
N SER A 317 3.59 -19.70 2.56
CA SER A 317 2.30 -19.87 3.23
C SER A 317 1.65 -18.55 3.63
N ILE A 318 0.36 -18.43 3.35
CA ILE A 318 -0.53 -17.36 3.82
C ILE A 318 -1.72 -18.02 4.50
N GLN A 319 -2.03 -17.62 5.73
CA GLN A 319 -3.14 -18.12 6.50
C GLN A 319 -3.97 -16.97 7.04
N TYR A 320 -5.29 -17.05 6.90
CA TYR A 320 -6.24 -16.06 7.42
C TYR A 320 -6.97 -16.59 8.63
N TYR A 321 -7.24 -15.73 9.62
CA TYR A 321 -7.94 -16.06 10.84
C TYR A 321 -8.85 -14.93 11.34
N ILE A 322 -9.82 -15.27 12.18
CA ILE A 322 -10.70 -14.34 12.89
C ILE A 322 -10.57 -14.55 14.39
N ASP A 323 -10.43 -13.47 15.16
CA ASP A 323 -10.38 -13.35 16.61
C ASP A 323 -9.21 -14.05 17.30
N SER A 324 -8.71 -15.13 16.76
CA SER A 324 -7.57 -15.87 17.32
C SER A 324 -6.69 -16.41 16.20
N PRO A 325 -5.36 -16.31 16.31
CA PRO A 325 -4.44 -16.89 15.34
C PRO A 325 -4.50 -18.42 15.26
N THR A 326 -5.27 -19.05 16.13
CA THR A 326 -5.59 -20.49 16.07
C THR A 326 -6.90 -20.79 15.33
N ASN A 327 -7.74 -19.78 15.08
CA ASN A 327 -9.00 -19.90 14.33
C ASN A 327 -8.77 -19.62 12.84
N ILE A 328 -7.93 -20.46 12.21
CA ILE A 328 -7.56 -20.33 10.79
C ILE A 328 -8.71 -20.87 9.94
N TYR A 329 -9.23 -20.04 9.03
CA TYR A 329 -10.29 -20.43 8.09
C TYR A 329 -9.82 -20.60 6.64
N ALA A 330 -8.66 -20.04 6.27
CA ALA A 330 -8.09 -20.18 4.95
C ALA A 330 -6.57 -20.38 5.00
N THR A 331 -6.04 -21.19 4.09
CA THR A 331 -4.59 -21.37 3.91
C THR A 331 -4.28 -21.45 2.42
N TYR A 332 -3.38 -20.59 1.97
CA TYR A 332 -2.87 -20.56 0.60
C TYR A 332 -1.37 -20.82 0.58
N THR A 333 -0.93 -21.56 -0.44
CA THR A 333 0.47 -21.90 -0.69
C THR A 333 0.74 -21.82 -2.21
N PRO A 334 1.99 -21.85 -2.67
CA PRO A 334 2.27 -21.98 -4.10
C PRO A 334 1.50 -23.13 -4.79
N ALA A 335 1.24 -24.24 -4.05
CA ALA A 335 0.46 -25.36 -4.58
C ALA A 335 -1.02 -25.01 -4.85
N SER A 336 -1.56 -23.98 -4.22
CA SER A 336 -2.93 -23.47 -4.48
C SER A 336 -3.09 -22.95 -5.90
N LEU A 337 -1.98 -22.62 -6.59
CA LEU A 337 -1.96 -22.13 -7.96
C LEU A 337 -1.90 -23.25 -9.02
N ASN A 338 -1.68 -24.52 -8.64
CA ASN A 338 -1.37 -25.61 -9.58
C ASN A 338 -2.45 -25.86 -10.67
N SER A 339 -3.68 -25.50 -10.40
CA SER A 339 -4.81 -25.61 -11.35
C SER A 339 -4.99 -24.35 -12.21
N LEU A 340 -4.25 -23.28 -11.98
CA LEU A 340 -4.41 -21.98 -12.62
C LEU A 340 -3.30 -21.76 -13.64
N SER A 341 -3.67 -21.70 -14.92
CA SER A 341 -2.71 -21.53 -16.01
C SER A 341 -2.04 -20.16 -15.98
N GLY A 342 -0.70 -20.14 -16.01
CA GLY A 342 0.09 -18.91 -16.02
C GLY A 342 0.12 -18.18 -14.67
N ALA A 343 -0.38 -18.80 -13.60
CA ALA A 343 -0.35 -18.19 -12.26
C ALA A 343 1.07 -18.15 -11.70
N VAL A 344 1.40 -17.04 -11.06
CA VAL A 344 2.72 -16.80 -10.44
C VAL A 344 2.50 -16.39 -8.98
N TRP A 345 3.17 -17.07 -8.05
CA TRP A 345 3.15 -16.78 -6.62
C TRP A 345 4.07 -15.59 -6.31
N PRO A 346 3.55 -14.39 -5.96
CA PRO A 346 4.37 -13.20 -5.77
C PRO A 346 4.91 -13.05 -4.33
N PHE A 347 4.38 -13.81 -3.38
CA PHE A 347 4.54 -13.55 -1.95
C PHE A 347 5.85 -14.04 -1.32
N ASP A 348 6.71 -14.72 -2.10
CA ASP A 348 8.03 -15.20 -1.67
C ASP A 348 9.18 -14.46 -2.39
N SER A 349 8.87 -13.47 -3.21
CA SER A 349 9.84 -12.70 -4.00
C SER A 349 10.75 -11.79 -3.15
N GLY A 350 10.42 -11.60 -1.86
CA GLY A 350 11.09 -10.64 -0.99
C GLY A 350 10.52 -9.22 -1.06
N ASN A 351 9.51 -8.98 -1.90
CA ASN A 351 8.81 -7.70 -1.91
C ASN A 351 8.01 -7.53 -0.61
N ALA A 352 8.32 -6.48 0.14
CA ALA A 352 7.51 -6.08 1.27
C ALA A 352 6.17 -5.49 0.81
N MET A 353 5.16 -5.51 1.67
CA MET A 353 3.81 -5.04 1.36
C MET A 353 3.39 -3.91 2.29
N PHE A 354 2.68 -2.93 1.75
CA PHE A 354 2.11 -1.82 2.52
C PHE A 354 0.63 -2.05 2.82
N PHE A 355 0.15 -1.41 3.87
CA PHE A 355 -1.25 -1.49 4.31
C PHE A 355 -2.16 -0.54 3.57
N ILE A 356 -3.41 -0.96 3.39
CA ILE A 356 -4.52 -0.11 2.95
C ILE A 356 -5.74 -0.39 3.84
N ILE A 357 -6.42 0.67 4.26
CA ILE A 357 -7.69 0.62 4.97
C ILE A 357 -8.65 1.58 4.29
N ASN A 358 -9.81 1.10 3.85
CA ASN A 358 -10.79 1.93 3.18
C ASN A 358 -12.23 1.49 3.48
N LEU A 359 -13.16 2.37 3.17
CA LEU A 359 -14.59 2.06 3.09
C LEU A 359 -15.09 2.55 1.74
N ALA A 360 -15.22 1.64 0.76
CA ALA A 360 -15.83 1.96 -0.52
C ALA A 360 -17.34 2.09 -0.40
N VAL A 361 -17.94 2.88 -1.28
CA VAL A 361 -19.39 3.09 -1.40
C VAL A 361 -19.84 2.73 -2.81
N GLY A 362 -20.71 1.76 -2.92
CA GLY A 362 -21.13 1.26 -4.23
C GLY A 362 -20.05 0.44 -4.92
N GLY A 363 -20.18 0.29 -6.22
CA GLY A 363 -19.25 -0.49 -7.04
C GLY A 363 -19.87 -1.76 -7.61
N SER A 364 -19.08 -2.47 -8.40
CA SER A 364 -19.53 -3.65 -9.16
C SER A 364 -19.93 -4.82 -8.26
N TRP A 365 -19.34 -4.93 -7.06
CA TRP A 365 -19.59 -6.04 -6.17
C TRP A 365 -20.69 -5.76 -5.14
N PRO A 366 -20.64 -4.68 -4.32
CA PRO A 366 -21.70 -4.41 -3.34
C PRO A 366 -22.99 -3.87 -4.00
N GLY A 367 -22.91 -3.31 -5.22
CA GLY A 367 -23.98 -2.54 -5.82
C GLY A 367 -24.15 -1.18 -5.14
N SER A 368 -25.12 -0.41 -5.60
CA SER A 368 -25.35 0.95 -5.08
C SER A 368 -26.01 0.95 -3.70
N PRO A 369 -25.79 1.99 -2.88
CA PRO A 369 -26.58 2.29 -1.70
C PRO A 369 -28.09 2.34 -2.02
N ASN A 370 -28.92 1.99 -1.04
CA ASN A 370 -30.37 2.02 -1.14
C ASN A 370 -31.03 2.64 0.10
N SER A 371 -32.33 2.48 0.28
CA SER A 371 -33.09 3.05 1.42
C SER A 371 -32.67 2.49 2.80
N THR A 372 -31.90 1.40 2.86
CA THR A 372 -31.36 0.84 4.11
C THR A 372 -29.98 1.40 4.45
N THR A 373 -29.35 2.12 3.52
CA THR A 373 -28.00 2.70 3.70
C THR A 373 -28.14 4.06 4.38
N HIS A 374 -27.50 4.21 5.53
CA HIS A 374 -27.52 5.45 6.30
C HIS A 374 -26.13 6.08 6.31
N PHE A 375 -26.09 7.40 6.23
CA PHE A 375 -24.89 8.21 6.30
C PHE A 375 -25.02 9.25 7.43
N PRO A 376 -23.92 9.59 8.15
CA PRO A 376 -22.58 9.01 8.02
C PRO A 376 -22.51 7.58 8.56
N SER A 377 -21.62 6.77 7.99
CA SER A 377 -21.36 5.40 8.46
C SER A 377 -19.85 5.15 8.57
N PRO A 378 -19.32 4.82 9.75
CA PRO A 378 -17.91 4.56 9.95
C PRO A 378 -17.54 3.07 9.86
N THR A 379 -16.36 2.79 9.32
CA THR A 379 -15.51 1.68 9.76
C THR A 379 -14.66 2.18 10.91
N LEU A 380 -14.61 1.47 12.02
CA LEU A 380 -13.78 1.79 13.17
C LEU A 380 -12.62 0.81 13.28
N VAL A 381 -11.41 1.32 13.55
CA VAL A 381 -10.22 0.50 13.76
C VAL A 381 -9.61 0.81 15.12
N GLY A 382 -9.49 -0.21 15.96
CA GLY A 382 -8.92 -0.10 17.30
C GLY A 382 -7.38 -0.11 17.27
N TYR A 383 -6.82 -0.97 16.44
CA TYR A 383 -5.37 -1.08 16.26
C TYR A 383 -5.01 -1.78 14.94
N VAL A 384 -3.78 -1.58 14.51
CA VAL A 384 -3.07 -2.43 13.54
C VAL A 384 -1.78 -2.91 14.19
N HIS A 385 -1.59 -4.23 14.29
CA HIS A 385 -0.46 -4.86 14.95
C HIS A 385 0.30 -5.78 14.00
N VAL A 386 1.62 -5.85 14.17
CA VAL A 386 2.49 -6.82 13.49
C VAL A 386 3.28 -7.59 14.53
N TYR A 387 3.30 -8.91 14.39
CA TYR A 387 4.03 -9.84 15.27
C TYR A 387 5.06 -10.63 14.46
N ALA A 388 6.17 -10.97 15.08
CA ALA A 388 7.14 -11.92 14.53
C ALA A 388 6.49 -13.32 14.37
N TYR A 389 6.88 -14.07 13.30
CA TYR A 389 6.35 -15.41 13.04
C TYR A 389 7.32 -16.51 13.47
#